data_81398f32eb36072b6d4e4cbb23cd7c83
#
_entry.id   81398f32eb36072b6d4e4cbb23cd7c83
#
_cell.length_a   1.000
_cell.length_b   1.000
_cell.length_c   1.000
_cell.angle_alpha   90.00
_cell.angle_beta   90.00
_cell.angle_gamma   90.00
#
_symmetry.space_group_name_H-M   'P 1'
#
loop_
_entity.id
_entity.type
_entity.pdbx_description
1 polymer ?
#
loop_
_entity_poly.entity_id
_entity_poly.type
_entity_poly.pdbx_seq_one_letter_code
_entity_poly.pdbx_strand_id
1 'polypeptide(L)'
;MIDTNWAIHGREFVNCNCSYGCPCQFNGLPTHGHCRAVAGMEIEQGHHGATKLDGLKFVAIFRWPGAIHEGKGEAAVVVDERATEVQRGALLRIICGQDTKPGATIFNVFASTLEKLHDPIFAPIDFQVDVAGRQARLVVPGVTEGRGEPILNPVTGAPHRVRIDMPDGFEYTLAEIGRGWTKTGGPIKFELADTYAQFAEIHLCQNGIVR
;
A
#
# COMPACT_ATOMS: atom_id res chain seq x y z
N MET A 1 11.86 -12.19 17.49
CA MET A 1 11.73 -13.59 16.95
C MET A 1 10.50 -13.63 16.06
N ILE A 2 10.54 -14.36 14.96
CA ILE A 2 9.34 -14.62 14.16
C ILE A 2 8.53 -15.65 14.93
N ASP A 3 7.41 -15.22 15.49
CA ASP A 3 6.59 -16.08 16.34
C ASP A 3 5.58 -16.91 15.53
N THR A 4 5.15 -16.37 14.38
CA THR A 4 4.14 -17.02 13.53
C THR A 4 4.49 -16.84 12.05
N ASN A 5 4.38 -17.92 11.27
CA ASN A 5 4.51 -17.83 9.82
C ASN A 5 3.25 -17.20 9.21
N TRP A 6 3.44 -16.41 8.18
CA TRP A 6 2.35 -15.82 7.41
C TRP A 6 2.71 -15.71 5.93
N ALA A 7 1.72 -15.69 5.10
CA ALA A 7 1.85 -15.32 3.69
C ALA A 7 0.56 -14.65 3.20
N ILE A 8 0.72 -13.72 2.27
CA ILE A 8 -0.39 -13.10 1.55
C ILE A 8 -0.05 -13.03 0.07
N HIS A 9 -1.01 -13.37 -0.78
CA HIS A 9 -0.99 -13.17 -2.22
C HIS A 9 -2.22 -12.36 -2.59
N GLY A 10 -2.05 -11.32 -3.40
CA GLY A 10 -3.16 -10.45 -3.77
C GLY A 10 -2.72 -9.30 -4.64
N ARG A 11 -3.51 -8.25 -4.64
CA ARG A 11 -3.31 -7.08 -5.50
C ARG A 11 -3.32 -5.80 -4.68
N GLU A 12 -2.54 -4.83 -5.14
CA GLU A 12 -2.47 -3.52 -4.52
C GLU A 12 -2.68 -2.38 -5.53
N PHE A 13 -3.14 -1.27 -5.01
CA PHE A 13 -3.11 0.04 -5.59
C PHE A 13 -2.54 1.03 -4.58
N VAL A 14 -1.50 1.75 -4.97
CA VAL A 14 -0.91 2.82 -4.16
C VAL A 14 -0.95 4.13 -4.93
N ASN A 15 -1.30 5.21 -4.25
CA ASN A 15 -1.20 6.57 -4.77
C ASN A 15 -0.43 7.45 -3.78
N CYS A 16 0.63 8.09 -4.23
CA CYS A 16 1.43 8.99 -3.40
C CYS A 16 1.60 10.38 -4.05
N ASN A 17 2.08 11.36 -3.26
CA ASN A 17 2.20 12.75 -3.70
C ASN A 17 3.36 13.04 -4.66
N CYS A 18 4.18 12.07 -5.02
CA CYS A 18 5.27 12.28 -5.96
C CYS A 18 4.78 12.47 -7.40
N SER A 19 5.63 13.04 -8.24
CA SER A 19 5.50 12.96 -9.70
C SER A 19 5.55 11.51 -10.19
N TYR A 20 5.10 11.24 -11.42
CA TYR A 20 5.13 9.93 -12.02
C TYR A 20 6.53 9.29 -11.93
N GLY A 21 6.56 8.01 -11.60
CA GLY A 21 7.82 7.27 -11.40
C GLY A 21 8.42 7.41 -10.01
N CYS A 22 7.77 8.05 -9.05
CA CYS A 22 8.15 8.22 -7.65
C CYS A 22 9.63 7.99 -7.34
N PRO A 23 10.46 9.03 -7.13
CA PRO A 23 11.92 8.88 -6.97
C PRO A 23 12.32 7.94 -5.82
N CYS A 24 11.46 7.76 -4.80
CA CYS A 24 11.72 6.86 -3.68
C CYS A 24 11.90 5.39 -4.15
N GLN A 25 11.26 5.00 -5.25
CA GLN A 25 11.44 3.67 -5.86
C GLN A 25 12.87 3.46 -6.41
N PHE A 26 13.59 4.54 -6.63
CA PHE A 26 14.95 4.58 -7.15
C PHE A 26 15.97 5.07 -6.10
N ASN A 27 15.64 4.93 -4.81
CA ASN A 27 16.44 5.45 -3.68
C ASN A 27 16.68 6.97 -3.71
N GLY A 28 15.85 7.71 -4.44
CA GLY A 28 15.86 9.17 -4.49
C GLY A 28 14.99 9.80 -3.40
N LEU A 29 15.13 11.11 -3.23
CA LEU A 29 14.29 11.87 -2.31
C LEU A 29 12.90 12.11 -2.91
N PRO A 30 11.82 12.19 -2.08
CA PRO A 30 10.48 12.46 -2.57
C PRO A 30 10.39 13.79 -3.31
N THR A 31 9.62 13.84 -4.41
CA THR A 31 9.53 14.99 -5.32
C THR A 31 9.29 16.33 -4.60
N HIS A 32 8.52 16.32 -3.52
CA HIS A 32 8.16 17.53 -2.78
C HIS A 32 8.82 17.61 -1.39
N GLY A 33 9.88 16.84 -1.14
CA GLY A 33 10.59 16.82 0.13
C GLY A 33 9.82 16.18 1.29
N HIS A 34 8.66 15.59 1.02
CA HIS A 34 7.83 14.89 2.01
C HIS A 34 7.03 13.78 1.33
N CYS A 35 6.55 12.79 2.08
CA CYS A 35 5.73 11.71 1.55
C CYS A 35 4.32 11.71 2.15
N ARG A 36 3.31 11.53 1.29
CA ARG A 36 1.92 11.24 1.63
C ARG A 36 1.44 10.15 0.69
N ALA A 37 0.85 9.08 1.24
CA ALA A 37 0.42 7.96 0.42
C ALA A 37 -0.82 7.27 0.99
N VAL A 38 -1.59 6.65 0.09
CA VAL A 38 -2.63 5.68 0.43
C VAL A 38 -2.33 4.40 -0.33
N ALA A 39 -2.35 3.28 0.38
CA ALA A 39 -2.20 1.94 -0.17
C ALA A 39 -3.47 1.13 0.14
N GLY A 40 -4.16 0.65 -0.89
CA GLY A 40 -5.25 -0.32 -0.79
C GLY A 40 -4.76 -1.69 -1.23
N MET A 41 -5.12 -2.72 -0.47
CA MET A 41 -4.75 -4.11 -0.76
C MET A 41 -5.94 -5.05 -0.61
N GLU A 42 -6.03 -6.02 -1.51
CA GLU A 42 -6.95 -7.15 -1.46
C GLU A 42 -6.14 -8.44 -1.37
N ILE A 43 -6.44 -9.26 -0.37
CA ILE A 43 -5.82 -10.56 -0.18
C ILE A 43 -6.68 -11.60 -0.90
N GLU A 44 -6.19 -12.18 -1.98
CA GLU A 44 -6.84 -13.27 -2.69
C GLU A 44 -6.65 -14.60 -1.95
N GLN A 45 -5.43 -14.83 -1.47
CA GLN A 45 -5.07 -15.97 -0.65
C GLN A 45 -4.11 -15.52 0.45
N GLY A 46 -4.36 -15.92 1.68
CA GLY A 46 -3.46 -15.55 2.76
C GLY A 46 -3.73 -16.28 4.08
N HIS A 47 -2.71 -16.30 4.91
CA HIS A 47 -2.80 -16.85 6.25
C HIS A 47 -1.82 -16.17 7.22
N HIS A 48 -2.15 -16.24 8.50
CA HIS A 48 -1.26 -15.94 9.61
C HIS A 48 -1.39 -17.08 10.62
N GLY A 49 -0.39 -17.96 10.69
CA GLY A 49 -0.52 -19.24 11.38
C GLY A 49 -1.67 -20.07 10.79
N ALA A 50 -2.60 -20.46 11.62
CA ALA A 50 -3.81 -21.20 11.23
C ALA A 50 -4.96 -20.29 10.77
N THR A 51 -4.84 -18.97 10.91
CA THR A 51 -5.90 -18.02 10.59
C THR A 51 -5.88 -17.69 9.09
N LYS A 52 -6.94 -18.03 8.36
CA LYS A 52 -7.13 -17.67 6.96
C LYS A 52 -7.49 -16.19 6.83
N LEU A 53 -6.94 -15.55 5.80
CA LEU A 53 -7.13 -14.13 5.49
C LEU A 53 -7.74 -13.90 4.09
N ASP A 54 -8.13 -14.97 3.40
CA ASP A 54 -8.64 -14.92 2.03
C ASP A 54 -9.85 -13.97 1.90
N GLY A 55 -9.84 -13.14 0.85
CA GLY A 55 -10.91 -12.21 0.53
C GLY A 55 -10.99 -10.97 1.42
N LEU A 56 -10.10 -10.81 2.37
CA LEU A 56 -10.04 -9.62 3.21
C LEU A 56 -9.28 -8.48 2.52
N LYS A 57 -9.64 -7.27 2.90
CA LYS A 57 -9.05 -6.04 2.39
C LYS A 57 -8.51 -5.20 3.53
N PHE A 58 -7.52 -4.36 3.23
CA PHE A 58 -7.06 -3.34 4.15
C PHE A 58 -6.56 -2.11 3.38
N VAL A 59 -6.51 -0.98 4.08
CA VAL A 59 -6.01 0.28 3.57
C VAL A 59 -5.04 0.85 4.58
N ALA A 60 -3.91 1.34 4.12
CA ALA A 60 -2.96 2.09 4.92
C ALA A 60 -2.81 3.52 4.38
N ILE A 61 -2.86 4.50 5.27
CA ILE A 61 -2.73 5.93 4.97
C ILE A 61 -1.50 6.42 5.71
N PHE A 62 -0.59 7.07 4.98
CA PHE A 62 0.72 7.43 5.49
C PHE A 62 1.03 8.91 5.28
N ARG A 63 1.84 9.46 6.21
CA ARG A 63 2.44 10.77 6.11
C ARG A 63 3.83 10.77 6.74
N TRP A 64 4.85 11.26 6.00
CA TRP A 64 6.18 11.56 6.52
C TRP A 64 6.51 13.02 6.24
N PRO A 65 7.07 13.78 7.20
CA PRO A 65 7.45 15.18 7.01
C PRO A 65 8.66 15.36 6.08
N GLY A 66 9.45 14.31 5.89
CA GLY A 66 10.62 14.21 5.03
C GLY A 66 10.60 12.97 4.17
N ALA A 67 11.77 12.44 3.83
CA ALA A 67 11.91 11.14 3.21
C ALA A 67 11.56 10.02 4.21
N ILE A 68 11.01 8.91 3.72
CA ILE A 68 10.53 7.81 4.58
C ILE A 68 11.62 7.32 5.54
N HIS A 69 12.85 7.16 5.05
CA HIS A 69 13.98 6.68 5.86
C HIS A 69 14.45 7.64 6.97
N GLU A 70 14.04 8.92 6.92
CA GLU A 70 14.32 9.89 7.97
C GLU A 70 13.40 9.72 9.20
N GLY A 71 12.39 8.84 9.09
CA GLY A 71 11.47 8.57 10.19
C GLY A 71 10.41 9.66 10.40
N LYS A 72 9.87 9.74 11.63
CA LYS A 72 8.78 10.66 12.02
C LYS A 72 7.47 10.44 11.26
N GLY A 73 7.28 9.20 10.77
CA GLY A 73 6.10 8.81 10.02
C GLY A 73 4.85 8.74 10.89
N GLU A 74 3.71 8.95 10.27
CA GLU A 74 2.39 8.80 10.86
C GLU A 74 1.57 7.89 9.96
N ALA A 75 0.89 6.89 10.54
CA ALA A 75 0.05 5.96 9.81
C ALA A 75 -1.32 5.77 10.45
N ALA A 76 -2.32 5.52 9.58
CA ALA A 76 -3.63 5.03 9.96
C ALA A 76 -3.95 3.79 9.12
N VAL A 77 -4.49 2.75 9.75
CA VAL A 77 -4.83 1.49 9.11
C VAL A 77 -6.33 1.27 9.18
N VAL A 78 -6.93 0.91 8.05
CA VAL A 78 -8.32 0.44 7.96
C VAL A 78 -8.29 -1.04 7.64
N VAL A 79 -9.00 -1.82 8.42
CA VAL A 79 -9.19 -3.26 8.21
C VAL A 79 -10.65 -3.51 7.85
N ASP A 80 -10.87 -4.39 6.89
CA ASP A 80 -12.21 -4.82 6.46
C ASP A 80 -13.09 -5.19 7.66
N GLU A 81 -14.25 -4.57 7.79
CA GLU A 81 -15.17 -4.82 8.91
C GLU A 81 -15.67 -6.26 8.94
N ARG A 82 -15.65 -6.98 7.80
CA ARG A 82 -16.03 -8.40 7.70
C ARG A 82 -15.04 -9.33 8.41
N ALA A 83 -13.83 -8.85 8.71
CA ALA A 83 -12.83 -9.64 9.42
C ALA A 83 -13.30 -9.93 10.85
N THR A 84 -13.18 -11.19 11.25
CA THR A 84 -13.37 -11.62 12.64
C THR A 84 -12.29 -10.99 13.54
N GLU A 85 -12.50 -10.99 14.85
CA GLU A 85 -11.52 -10.45 15.81
C GLU A 85 -10.13 -11.11 15.66
N VAL A 86 -10.10 -12.43 15.48
CA VAL A 86 -8.83 -13.15 15.24
C VAL A 86 -8.16 -12.73 13.94
N GLN A 87 -8.93 -12.56 12.86
CA GLN A 87 -8.42 -12.07 11.57
C GLN A 87 -7.92 -10.63 11.66
N ARG A 88 -8.64 -9.75 12.38
CA ARG A 88 -8.20 -8.36 12.64
C ARG A 88 -6.85 -8.32 13.34
N GLY A 89 -6.70 -9.11 14.39
CA GLY A 89 -5.43 -9.24 15.10
C GLY A 89 -4.30 -9.73 14.21
N ALA A 90 -4.56 -10.76 13.40
CA ALA A 90 -3.59 -11.32 12.44
C ALA A 90 -3.16 -10.29 11.38
N LEU A 91 -4.13 -9.59 10.75
CA LEU A 91 -3.83 -8.55 9.76
C LEU A 91 -3.04 -7.40 10.35
N LEU A 92 -3.41 -6.91 11.52
CA LEU A 92 -2.68 -5.83 12.18
C LEU A 92 -1.25 -6.23 12.51
N ARG A 93 -0.99 -7.48 12.92
CA ARG A 93 0.39 -7.96 13.13
C ARG A 93 1.21 -7.90 11.84
N ILE A 94 0.66 -8.35 10.70
CA ILE A 94 1.33 -8.28 9.39
C ILE A 94 1.58 -6.83 8.99
N ILE A 95 0.55 -5.98 8.98
CA ILE A 95 0.61 -4.60 8.49
C ILE A 95 1.54 -3.74 9.38
N CYS A 96 1.59 -4.02 10.68
CA CYS A 96 2.52 -3.36 11.60
C CYS A 96 3.93 -3.99 11.60
N GLY A 97 4.24 -4.85 10.64
CA GLY A 97 5.58 -5.42 10.44
C GLY A 97 6.00 -6.43 11.50
N GLN A 98 5.06 -6.91 12.32
CA GLN A 98 5.31 -7.96 13.31
C GLN A 98 5.42 -9.33 12.62
N ASP A 99 6.00 -10.30 13.31
CA ASP A 99 6.23 -11.66 12.78
C ASP A 99 6.98 -11.68 11.42
N THR A 100 7.78 -10.65 11.14
CA THR A 100 8.48 -10.46 9.88
C THR A 100 9.97 -10.30 10.13
N LYS A 101 10.79 -10.90 9.29
CA LYS A 101 12.25 -10.70 9.31
C LYS A 101 12.53 -9.20 9.08
N PRO A 102 13.40 -8.58 9.90
CA PRO A 102 13.71 -7.15 9.77
C PRO A 102 14.12 -6.77 8.35
N GLY A 103 13.44 -5.75 7.79
CA GLY A 103 13.70 -5.22 6.46
C GLY A 103 13.17 -6.07 5.30
N ALA A 104 12.51 -7.20 5.56
CA ALA A 104 12.13 -8.14 4.50
C ALA A 104 10.91 -7.70 3.67
N THR A 105 10.01 -6.92 4.24
CA THR A 105 8.77 -6.48 3.56
C THR A 105 8.52 -5.00 3.75
N ILE A 106 7.73 -4.41 2.85
CA ILE A 106 7.26 -3.03 2.94
C ILE A 106 6.60 -2.74 4.29
N PHE A 107 5.85 -3.69 4.85
CA PHE A 107 5.19 -3.54 6.13
C PHE A 107 6.20 -3.33 7.27
N ASN A 108 7.25 -4.17 7.34
CA ASN A 108 8.27 -4.05 8.37
C ASN A 108 9.14 -2.79 8.19
N VAL A 109 9.52 -2.46 6.94
CA VAL A 109 10.30 -1.27 6.63
C VAL A 109 9.52 -0.01 7.03
N PHE A 110 8.26 0.12 6.60
CA PHE A 110 7.46 1.31 6.92
C PHE A 110 7.17 1.41 8.41
N ALA A 111 6.76 0.32 9.06
CA ALA A 111 6.52 0.31 10.51
C ALA A 111 7.73 0.81 11.32
N SER A 112 8.96 0.49 10.88
CA SER A 112 10.20 0.92 11.56
C SER A 112 10.45 2.43 11.49
N THR A 113 9.78 3.14 10.59
CA THR A 113 9.93 4.59 10.38
C THR A 113 8.79 5.42 10.97
N LEU A 114 7.80 4.77 11.57
CA LEU A 114 6.65 5.45 12.18
C LEU A 114 6.97 5.94 13.58
N GLU A 115 6.62 7.20 13.86
CA GLU A 115 6.56 7.79 15.19
C GLU A 115 5.16 7.67 15.78
N LYS A 116 4.12 7.65 14.92
CA LYS A 116 2.74 7.58 15.34
C LYS A 116 1.93 6.60 14.49
N LEU A 117 1.26 5.69 15.17
CA LEU A 117 0.24 4.83 14.60
C LEU A 117 -1.10 5.15 15.26
N HIS A 118 -2.10 5.52 14.47
CA HIS A 118 -3.46 5.75 14.97
C HIS A 118 -4.15 4.43 15.31
N ASP A 119 -5.18 4.51 16.16
CA ASP A 119 -6.04 3.35 16.42
C ASP A 119 -6.61 2.80 15.12
N PRO A 120 -6.67 1.47 14.97
CA PRO A 120 -7.17 0.85 13.76
C PRO A 120 -8.65 1.14 13.54
N ILE A 121 -9.01 1.39 12.28
CA ILE A 121 -10.39 1.65 11.86
C ILE A 121 -10.94 0.35 11.27
N PHE A 122 -12.15 -0.06 11.67
CA PHE A 122 -12.85 -1.18 11.08
C PHE A 122 -14.05 -0.64 10.30
N ALA A 123 -14.01 -0.79 8.98
CA ALA A 123 -14.98 -0.17 8.07
C ALA A 123 -15.17 -1.01 6.81
N PRO A 124 -16.28 -0.81 6.07
CA PRO A 124 -16.43 -1.40 4.74
C PRO A 124 -15.39 -0.80 3.78
N ILE A 125 -14.75 -1.67 2.99
CA ILE A 125 -13.75 -1.28 2.00
C ILE A 125 -14.25 -1.70 0.61
N ASP A 126 -14.66 -0.73 -0.21
CA ASP A 126 -14.92 -0.95 -1.62
C ASP A 126 -13.61 -0.71 -2.39
N PHE A 127 -12.94 -1.80 -2.73
CA PHE A 127 -11.68 -1.80 -3.42
C PHE A 127 -11.74 -2.72 -4.64
N GLN A 128 -11.38 -2.17 -5.79
CA GLN A 128 -11.30 -2.84 -7.07
C GLN A 128 -10.02 -2.40 -7.76
N VAL A 129 -9.27 -3.33 -8.30
CA VAL A 129 -8.03 -3.06 -9.02
C VAL A 129 -7.86 -3.99 -10.22
N ASP A 130 -7.59 -3.40 -11.37
CA ASP A 130 -7.10 -4.05 -12.57
C ASP A 130 -5.63 -3.63 -12.78
N VAL A 131 -4.73 -4.51 -12.37
CA VAL A 131 -3.29 -4.25 -12.43
C VAL A 131 -2.84 -4.03 -13.88
N ALA A 132 -3.23 -4.91 -14.80
CA ALA A 132 -2.83 -4.81 -16.21
C ALA A 132 -3.42 -3.58 -16.91
N GLY A 133 -4.67 -3.24 -16.61
CA GLY A 133 -5.35 -2.05 -17.11
C GLY A 133 -4.94 -0.76 -16.39
N ARG A 134 -4.25 -0.85 -15.25
CA ARG A 134 -3.88 0.29 -14.40
C ARG A 134 -5.09 1.11 -14.00
N GLN A 135 -6.14 0.42 -13.60
CA GLN A 135 -7.36 1.02 -13.11
C GLN A 135 -7.60 0.58 -11.67
N ALA A 136 -7.97 1.53 -10.83
CA ALA A 136 -8.36 1.24 -9.46
C ALA A 136 -9.46 2.18 -8.98
N ARG A 137 -10.26 1.65 -8.07
CA ARG A 137 -11.22 2.38 -7.26
C ARG A 137 -11.07 1.92 -5.80
N LEU A 138 -10.93 2.89 -4.91
CA LEU A 138 -10.83 2.68 -3.47
C LEU A 138 -11.79 3.63 -2.76
N VAL A 139 -12.70 3.10 -1.96
CA VAL A 139 -13.58 3.90 -1.12
C VAL A 139 -13.73 3.26 0.26
N VAL A 140 -13.42 4.04 1.28
CA VAL A 140 -13.74 3.77 2.68
C VAL A 140 -14.57 4.94 3.18
N PRO A 141 -15.87 4.79 3.41
CA PRO A 141 -16.76 5.89 3.76
C PRO A 141 -16.26 6.72 4.95
N GLY A 142 -16.17 8.04 4.77
CA GLY A 142 -15.69 8.97 5.81
C GLY A 142 -14.18 8.96 6.08
N VAL A 143 -13.42 8.05 5.46
CA VAL A 143 -11.98 7.88 5.69
C VAL A 143 -11.16 8.22 4.46
N THR A 144 -11.41 7.58 3.32
CA THR A 144 -10.65 7.85 2.09
C THR A 144 -11.45 7.46 0.85
N GLU A 145 -11.22 8.20 -0.22
CA GLU A 145 -11.64 7.84 -1.58
C GLU A 145 -10.46 8.05 -2.53
N GLY A 146 -10.28 7.14 -3.48
CA GLY A 146 -9.21 7.19 -4.45
C GLY A 146 -9.55 6.47 -5.74
N ARG A 147 -8.86 6.86 -6.80
CA ARG A 147 -8.90 6.17 -8.09
C ARG A 147 -7.54 6.20 -8.75
N GLY A 148 -7.30 5.21 -9.60
CA GLY A 148 -6.11 5.12 -10.42
C GLY A 148 -6.46 4.91 -11.88
N GLU A 149 -5.66 5.50 -12.76
CA GLU A 149 -5.82 5.47 -14.21
C GLU A 149 -4.46 5.30 -14.92
N PRO A 150 -4.44 4.83 -16.20
CA PRO A 150 -3.23 4.86 -17.01
C PRO A 150 -2.69 6.28 -17.19
N ILE A 151 -1.36 6.44 -17.27
CA ILE A 151 -0.75 7.65 -17.81
C ILE A 151 -1.15 7.76 -19.29
N LEU A 152 -1.46 8.95 -19.74
CA LEU A 152 -1.81 9.19 -21.14
C LEU A 152 -0.66 9.88 -21.87
N ASN A 153 -0.46 9.50 -23.13
CA ASN A 153 0.42 10.23 -24.02
C ASN A 153 -0.17 11.64 -24.27
N PRO A 154 0.58 12.71 -23.99
CA PRO A 154 0.04 14.08 -24.05
C PRO A 154 -0.33 14.55 -25.46
N VAL A 155 0.18 13.88 -26.50
CA VAL A 155 -0.07 14.23 -27.92
C VAL A 155 -1.26 13.45 -28.47
N THR A 156 -1.29 12.13 -28.22
CA THR A 156 -2.29 11.24 -28.85
C THR A 156 -3.47 10.92 -27.94
N GLY A 157 -3.34 11.14 -26.62
CA GLY A 157 -4.32 10.70 -25.62
C GLY A 157 -4.33 9.20 -25.36
N ALA A 158 -3.50 8.42 -26.05
CA ALA A 158 -3.43 6.97 -25.89
C ALA A 158 -2.79 6.59 -24.54
N PRO A 159 -3.22 5.48 -23.90
CA PRO A 159 -2.58 4.97 -22.70
C PRO A 159 -1.09 4.69 -22.92
N HIS A 160 -0.26 5.24 -22.06
CA HIS A 160 1.19 5.01 -22.05
C HIS A 160 1.53 4.00 -20.95
N ARG A 161 2.11 2.86 -21.32
CA ARG A 161 2.43 1.79 -20.38
C ARG A 161 3.88 1.90 -19.92
N VAL A 162 4.04 2.05 -18.61
CA VAL A 162 5.34 2.10 -17.94
C VAL A 162 5.32 1.11 -16.78
N ARG A 163 6.46 0.49 -16.50
CA ARG A 163 6.67 -0.46 -15.41
C ARG A 163 7.91 -0.10 -14.61
N ILE A 164 7.88 -0.46 -13.33
CA ILE A 164 9.08 -0.51 -12.49
C ILE A 164 9.34 -1.98 -12.19
N ASP A 165 10.52 -2.46 -12.59
CA ASP A 165 11.03 -3.80 -12.29
C ASP A 165 12.04 -3.67 -11.15
N MET A 166 11.76 -4.37 -10.04
CA MET A 166 12.58 -4.39 -8.82
C MET A 166 12.90 -5.83 -8.43
N PRO A 167 13.92 -6.44 -9.07
CA PRO A 167 14.27 -7.84 -8.80
C PRO A 167 14.54 -8.14 -7.33
N ASP A 168 15.08 -7.15 -6.60
CA ASP A 168 15.38 -7.23 -5.16
C ASP A 168 14.43 -6.38 -4.31
N GLY A 169 13.24 -6.10 -4.82
CA GLY A 169 12.22 -5.34 -4.10
C GLY A 169 11.75 -6.05 -2.82
N PHE A 170 11.18 -5.26 -1.90
CA PHE A 170 10.59 -5.75 -0.65
C PHE A 170 9.07 -5.53 -0.55
N GLU A 171 8.46 -5.03 -1.61
CA GLU A 171 7.01 -4.81 -1.78
C GLU A 171 6.49 -5.64 -2.96
N TYR A 172 7.08 -5.46 -4.12
CA TYR A 172 6.78 -6.17 -5.37
C TYR A 172 8.06 -6.40 -6.18
N THR A 173 7.99 -7.29 -7.16
CA THR A 173 9.05 -7.44 -8.18
C THR A 173 8.76 -6.63 -9.43
N LEU A 174 7.48 -6.47 -9.78
CA LEU A 174 7.04 -5.72 -10.96
C LEU A 174 5.77 -4.94 -10.64
N ALA A 175 5.78 -3.63 -10.91
CA ALA A 175 4.59 -2.79 -10.83
C ALA A 175 4.27 -2.14 -12.16
N GLU A 176 3.00 -2.07 -12.50
CA GLU A 176 2.45 -1.20 -13.54
C GLU A 176 2.31 0.21 -12.99
N ILE A 177 2.74 1.22 -13.74
CA ILE A 177 2.72 2.60 -13.28
C ILE A 177 1.63 3.38 -13.98
N GLY A 178 0.88 4.13 -13.19
CA GLY A 178 -0.19 5.00 -13.64
C GLY A 178 -0.18 6.32 -12.91
N ARG A 179 -1.34 6.93 -12.85
CA ARG A 179 -1.62 8.18 -12.16
C ARG A 179 -2.83 8.02 -11.25
N GLY A 180 -2.89 8.80 -10.18
CA GLY A 180 -3.94 8.64 -9.19
C GLY A 180 -4.43 9.94 -8.59
N TRP A 181 -5.61 9.84 -8.00
CA TRP A 181 -6.26 10.87 -7.21
C TRP A 181 -6.72 10.23 -5.91
N THR A 182 -6.46 10.89 -4.80
CA THR A 182 -6.88 10.41 -3.49
C THR A 182 -7.27 11.59 -2.59
N LYS A 183 -8.35 11.43 -1.84
CA LYS A 183 -8.74 12.34 -0.78
C LYS A 183 -8.93 11.55 0.51
N THR A 184 -8.30 12.01 1.58
CA THR A 184 -8.42 11.41 2.91
C THR A 184 -9.15 12.35 3.87
N GLY A 185 -10.12 11.83 4.64
CA GLY A 185 -10.92 12.56 5.61
C GLY A 185 -10.76 12.09 7.04
N GLY A 186 -10.02 10.98 7.27
CA GLY A 186 -9.80 10.36 8.58
C GLY A 186 -8.77 11.12 9.46
N PRO A 187 -8.00 10.41 10.27
CA PRO A 187 -7.01 11.01 11.17
C PRO A 187 -5.85 11.70 10.44
N ILE A 188 -5.53 11.25 9.21
CA ILE A 188 -4.50 11.84 8.36
C ILE A 188 -5.20 12.44 7.13
N LYS A 189 -5.21 13.78 7.01
CA LYS A 189 -5.94 14.50 5.97
C LYS A 189 -5.01 15.05 4.91
N PHE A 190 -5.28 14.74 3.66
CA PHE A 190 -4.66 15.33 2.47
C PHE A 190 -5.48 15.04 1.20
N GLU A 191 -5.10 15.69 0.13
CA GLU A 191 -5.66 15.47 -1.20
C GLU A 191 -4.51 15.37 -2.20
N LEU A 192 -4.59 14.38 -3.10
CA LEU A 192 -3.66 14.14 -4.19
C LEU A 192 -4.44 14.21 -5.50
N ALA A 193 -3.85 14.86 -6.49
CA ALA A 193 -4.49 15.05 -7.80
C ALA A 193 -3.46 14.85 -8.93
N ASP A 194 -3.70 13.86 -9.77
CA ASP A 194 -2.86 13.51 -10.91
C ASP A 194 -1.39 13.26 -10.53
N THR A 195 -1.19 12.42 -9.52
CA THR A 195 0.11 12.09 -8.97
C THR A 195 0.47 10.63 -9.24
N TYR A 196 1.65 10.20 -8.82
CA TYR A 196 2.11 8.83 -8.98
C TYR A 196 1.13 7.80 -8.43
N ALA A 197 0.86 6.78 -9.24
CA ALA A 197 0.17 5.57 -8.80
C ALA A 197 0.88 4.32 -9.29
N GLN A 198 0.86 3.27 -8.46
CA GLN A 198 1.32 1.93 -8.81
C GLN A 198 0.22 0.90 -8.60
N PHE A 199 0.31 -0.15 -9.41
CA PHE A 199 -0.58 -1.30 -9.39
C PHE A 199 0.30 -2.54 -9.48
N ALA A 200 0.20 -3.43 -8.51
CA ALA A 200 1.03 -4.62 -8.48
C ALA A 200 0.28 -5.84 -7.97
N GLU A 201 0.70 -7.00 -8.44
CA GLU A 201 0.47 -8.25 -7.74
C GLU A 201 1.53 -8.37 -6.66
N ILE A 202 1.09 -8.71 -5.45
CA ILE A 202 1.97 -8.88 -4.30
C ILE A 202 1.93 -10.34 -3.86
N HIS A 203 3.09 -10.88 -3.52
CA HIS A 203 3.20 -12.18 -2.89
C HIS A 203 4.27 -12.10 -1.80
N LEU A 204 3.84 -11.91 -0.57
CA LEU A 204 4.70 -11.61 0.58
C LEU A 204 4.55 -12.68 1.66
N CYS A 205 5.64 -12.96 2.35
CA CYS A 205 5.65 -13.78 3.55
C CYS A 205 6.58 -13.15 4.61
N GLN A 206 6.67 -13.76 5.78
CA GLN A 206 7.54 -13.29 6.87
C GLN A 206 9.02 -13.13 6.49
N ASN A 207 9.47 -13.74 5.40
CA ASN A 207 10.85 -13.69 4.92
C ASN A 207 11.07 -12.74 3.74
N GLY A 208 10.02 -12.08 3.24
CA GLY A 208 10.06 -11.18 2.09
C GLY A 208 9.15 -11.61 0.96
N ILE A 209 9.50 -11.21 -0.27
CA ILE A 209 8.75 -11.58 -1.48
C ILE A 209 8.91 -13.08 -1.76
N VAL A 210 7.79 -13.75 -2.02
CA VAL A 210 7.76 -15.12 -2.52
C VAL A 210 7.93 -15.06 -4.05
N ARG A 211 8.98 -15.69 -4.56
CA ARG A 211 9.35 -15.72 -5.99
C ARG A 211 9.09 -17.08 -6.60
#